data_56a186fa376140dc766473c0fe30d556
#
_entry.id   56a186fa376140dc766473c0fe30d556
#
_cell.length_a   1.000
_cell.length_b   1.000
_cell.length_c   1.000
_cell.angle_alpha   90.00
_cell.angle_beta   90.00
_cell.angle_gamma   90.00
#
_symmetry.space_group_name_H-M   'P 1'
#
loop_
_entity.id
_entity.type
_entity.pdbx_description
1 polymer ?
#
loop_
_entity_poly.entity_id
_entity_poly.type
_entity_poly.pdbx_seq_one_letter_code
_entity_poly.pdbx_strand_id
1 'polypeptide(L)'
;AFTPSTLDKLRQLLADDEPLEADGSLREKAGVPAASVYHPLLRELRSILRSRSGICMTYKLRNGRLHERMSGFPYKLEFSMVKKEWSLLWYNRRHRAFMSTKLSNIVTVTEDEILPEEAEKFTQRILGILESRKEQGIIEIIPVYNGEMSRILYAFSCFEKEVEYDQEADTYRITLTFQADECEYVLSKIRFLGKRVKVVQGSRLISRMKETTAKALARYEEE
;
A
#
# COMPACT_ATOMS: atom_id res chain seq x y z
N ALA A 1 -8.31 24.62 -16.19
CA ALA A 1 -7.15 24.48 -17.07
C ALA A 1 -6.11 25.51 -16.63
N PHE A 2 -4.86 25.07 -16.40
CA PHE A 2 -3.75 25.97 -16.04
C PHE A 2 -3.36 26.81 -17.28
N THR A 3 -3.07 28.09 -17.06
CA THR A 3 -2.55 28.95 -18.14
C THR A 3 -1.14 28.49 -18.52
N PRO A 4 -0.66 28.72 -19.77
CA PRO A 4 0.71 28.40 -20.18
C PRO A 4 1.77 28.98 -19.26
N SER A 5 1.58 30.20 -18.77
CA SER A 5 2.49 30.85 -17.82
C SER A 5 2.55 30.16 -16.45
N THR A 6 1.45 29.54 -16.00
CA THR A 6 1.41 28.76 -14.76
C THR A 6 2.13 27.43 -14.92
N LEU A 7 2.03 26.80 -16.10
CA LEU A 7 2.76 25.59 -16.43
C LEU A 7 4.28 25.82 -16.52
N ASP A 8 4.71 26.96 -17.05
CA ASP A 8 6.12 27.30 -17.14
C ASP A 8 6.72 27.62 -15.77
N LYS A 9 5.97 28.29 -14.88
CA LYS A 9 6.36 28.48 -13.47
C LYS A 9 6.45 27.14 -12.71
N LEU A 10 5.51 26.23 -12.94
CA LEU A 10 5.57 24.89 -12.35
C LEU A 10 6.75 24.09 -12.90
N ARG A 11 7.07 24.21 -14.18
CA ARG A 11 8.27 23.58 -14.76
C ARG A 11 9.56 24.15 -14.20
N GLN A 12 9.66 25.46 -14.00
CA GLN A 12 10.80 26.09 -13.33
C GLN A 12 10.94 25.61 -11.88
N LEU A 13 9.85 25.62 -11.10
CA LEU A 13 9.85 25.10 -9.72
C LEU A 13 10.21 23.61 -9.60
N LEU A 14 9.90 22.82 -10.65
CA LEU A 14 10.27 21.40 -10.71
C LEU A 14 11.67 21.17 -11.27
N ALA A 15 12.25 22.16 -11.98
CA ALA A 15 13.61 22.10 -12.49
C ALA A 15 14.65 22.56 -11.46
N ASP A 16 14.29 23.55 -10.64
CA ASP A 16 15.08 23.98 -9.49
C ASP A 16 14.87 22.96 -8.37
N ASP A 17 15.80 22.04 -8.27
CA ASP A 17 15.81 20.86 -7.40
C ASP A 17 15.91 21.19 -5.88
N GLU A 18 15.57 22.39 -5.47
CA GLU A 18 15.44 22.71 -4.05
C GLU A 18 14.16 22.12 -3.47
N PRO A 19 14.27 21.32 -2.39
CA PRO A 19 13.08 20.86 -1.69
C PRO A 19 12.28 22.10 -1.25
N LEU A 20 11.00 22.19 -1.62
CA LEU A 20 10.08 23.17 -1.06
C LEU A 20 10.16 23.05 0.47
N GLU A 21 10.94 23.91 1.10
CA GLU A 21 10.93 24.09 2.55
C GLU A 21 9.54 24.63 2.90
N ALA A 22 8.64 23.74 3.26
CA ALA A 22 7.38 24.16 3.86
C ALA A 22 7.73 24.97 5.10
N ASP A 23 7.23 26.18 5.16
CA ASP A 23 7.43 27.14 6.26
C ASP A 23 7.34 26.40 7.61
N GLY A 24 8.43 26.44 8.38
CA GLY A 24 8.58 25.74 9.65
C GLY A 24 7.44 26.01 10.63
N SER A 25 6.80 27.19 10.53
CA SER A 25 5.69 27.62 11.39
C SER A 25 4.43 26.75 11.23
N LEU A 26 4.16 26.23 10.03
CA LEU A 26 3.01 25.34 9.77
C LEU A 26 3.27 23.93 10.29
N ARG A 27 4.52 23.47 10.25
CA ARG A 27 4.92 22.16 10.79
C ARG A 27 4.85 22.14 12.32
N GLU A 28 5.28 23.21 12.96
CA GLU A 28 5.28 23.33 14.41
C GLU A 28 3.85 23.41 14.99
N LYS A 29 2.95 24.14 14.31
CA LYS A 29 1.53 24.22 14.67
C LYS A 29 0.77 22.90 14.44
N ALA A 30 1.20 22.08 13.49
CA ALA A 30 0.54 20.80 13.20
C ALA A 30 0.98 19.67 14.16
N GLY A 31 2.00 19.88 15.01
CA GLY A 31 2.52 18.85 15.92
C GLY A 31 3.00 17.57 15.20
N VAL A 32 3.18 17.64 13.87
CA VAL A 32 3.59 16.51 13.06
C VAL A 32 5.12 16.53 12.98
N PRO A 33 5.81 15.51 13.52
CA PRO A 33 7.24 15.38 13.26
C PRO A 33 7.43 15.42 11.75
N ALA A 34 8.43 16.16 11.28
CA ALA A 34 8.78 16.29 9.86
C ALA A 34 9.17 14.92 9.30
N ALA A 35 8.17 14.08 9.04
CA ALA A 35 8.35 12.89 8.26
C ALA A 35 8.61 13.37 6.83
N SER A 36 9.88 13.48 6.48
CA SER A 36 10.29 13.80 5.12
C SER A 36 9.64 12.77 4.20
N VAL A 37 8.67 13.21 3.40
CA VAL A 37 8.12 12.42 2.30
C VAL A 37 9.22 12.12 1.29
N TYR A 38 10.30 12.89 1.35
CA TYR A 38 11.49 12.75 0.52
C TYR A 38 12.49 11.78 1.16
N HIS A 39 12.98 10.84 0.37
CA HIS A 39 14.08 9.95 0.75
C HIS A 39 15.19 10.06 -0.31
N PRO A 40 16.49 10.19 0.06
CA PRO A 40 17.59 10.40 -0.89
C PRO A 40 17.62 9.39 -2.04
N LEU A 41 17.31 8.12 -1.77
CA LEU A 41 17.30 7.05 -2.77
C LEU A 41 16.13 7.10 -3.76
N LEU A 42 15.12 7.96 -3.56
CA LEU A 42 13.95 8.00 -4.43
C LEU A 42 14.31 8.37 -5.86
N ARG A 43 15.22 9.33 -6.06
CA ARG A 43 15.63 9.77 -7.40
C ARG A 43 16.34 8.64 -8.14
N GLU A 44 17.31 8.02 -7.50
CA GLU A 44 18.08 6.92 -8.07
C GLU A 44 17.18 5.71 -8.40
N LEU A 45 16.38 5.27 -7.45
CA LEU A 45 15.45 4.16 -7.67
C LEU A 45 14.40 4.45 -8.75
N ARG A 46 13.91 5.69 -8.85
CA ARG A 46 13.00 6.09 -9.94
C ARG A 46 13.67 6.07 -11.31
N SER A 47 14.96 6.43 -11.38
CA SER A 47 15.74 6.32 -12.63
C SER A 47 15.84 4.85 -13.04
N ILE A 48 16.28 3.97 -12.15
CA ILE A 48 16.42 2.53 -12.40
C ILE A 48 15.08 1.89 -12.78
N LEU A 49 13.98 2.27 -12.11
CA LEU A 49 12.65 1.79 -12.48
C LEU A 49 12.22 2.21 -13.88
N ARG A 50 12.58 3.43 -14.33
CA ARG A 50 12.25 3.93 -15.66
C ARG A 50 13.08 3.26 -16.74
N SER A 51 14.36 3.00 -16.49
CA SER A 51 15.23 2.25 -17.42
C SER A 51 14.88 0.76 -17.50
N ARG A 52 14.03 0.27 -16.59
CA ARG A 52 13.70 -1.15 -16.47
C ARG A 52 14.94 -2.03 -16.24
N SER A 53 15.95 -1.47 -15.61
CA SER A 53 17.20 -2.15 -15.25
C SER A 53 17.03 -2.97 -13.98
N GLY A 54 17.97 -3.87 -13.73
CA GLY A 54 18.09 -4.56 -12.46
C GLY A 54 18.68 -3.68 -11.35
N ILE A 55 18.72 -4.23 -10.17
CA ILE A 55 19.37 -3.63 -9.02
C ILE A 55 20.31 -4.60 -8.34
N CYS A 56 21.40 -4.09 -7.84
CA CYS A 56 22.23 -4.75 -6.83
C CYS A 56 22.23 -3.88 -5.56
N MET A 57 21.76 -4.40 -4.45
CA MET A 57 21.61 -3.62 -3.23
C MET A 57 22.07 -4.36 -1.98
N THR A 58 22.55 -3.57 -0.99
CA THR A 58 22.81 -4.02 0.36
C THR A 58 21.78 -3.41 1.29
N TYR A 59 21.14 -4.24 2.12
CA TYR A 59 20.14 -3.76 3.06
C TYR A 59 20.20 -4.45 4.41
N LYS A 60 19.72 -3.75 5.44
CA LYS A 60 19.62 -4.24 6.82
C LYS A 60 18.35 -5.04 7.03
N LEU A 61 18.48 -6.19 7.67
CA LEU A 61 17.34 -6.95 8.20
C LEU A 61 16.91 -6.37 9.55
N ARG A 62 15.72 -6.80 10.00
CA ARG A 62 15.13 -6.40 11.28
C ARG A 62 16.02 -6.75 12.50
N ASN A 63 16.85 -7.78 12.39
CA ASN A 63 17.80 -8.22 13.40
C ASN A 63 19.18 -7.52 13.30
N GLY A 64 19.31 -6.48 12.48
CA GLY A 64 20.54 -5.73 12.26
C GLY A 64 21.55 -6.37 11.30
N ARG A 65 21.34 -7.61 10.86
CA ARG A 65 22.22 -8.26 9.87
C ARG A 65 22.11 -7.58 8.51
N LEU A 66 23.22 -7.52 7.79
CA LEU A 66 23.30 -7.03 6.42
C LEU A 66 23.10 -8.18 5.44
N HIS A 67 22.24 -7.95 4.46
CA HIS A 67 22.20 -8.73 3.22
C HIS A 67 22.95 -7.95 2.16
N GLU A 68 24.14 -8.42 1.84
CA GLU A 68 25.04 -7.73 0.93
C GLU A 68 24.86 -8.20 -0.51
N ARG A 69 25.01 -7.24 -1.44
CA ARG A 69 25.03 -7.46 -2.90
C ARG A 69 23.88 -8.36 -3.40
N MET A 70 22.68 -8.07 -2.96
CA MET A 70 21.49 -8.81 -3.39
C MET A 70 21.00 -8.28 -4.73
N SER A 71 21.11 -9.12 -5.76
CA SER A 71 20.62 -8.78 -7.12
C SER A 71 19.13 -9.08 -7.28
N GLY A 72 18.46 -8.20 -8.01
CA GLY A 72 17.04 -8.35 -8.27
C GLY A 72 16.49 -7.41 -9.33
N PHE A 73 15.18 -7.45 -9.49
CA PHE A 73 14.44 -6.58 -10.40
C PHE A 73 13.48 -5.68 -9.61
N PRO A 74 13.67 -4.34 -9.66
CA PRO A 74 12.80 -3.41 -8.97
C PRO A 74 11.46 -3.33 -9.73
N TYR A 75 10.35 -3.34 -8.98
CA TYR A 75 9.02 -3.30 -9.58
C TYR A 75 8.32 -1.97 -9.35
N LYS A 76 8.29 -1.51 -8.10
CA LYS A 76 7.50 -0.32 -7.72
C LYS A 76 8.01 0.29 -6.42
N LEU A 77 7.96 1.62 -6.34
CA LEU A 77 8.07 2.35 -5.07
C LEU A 77 6.68 2.59 -4.49
N GLU A 78 6.51 2.32 -3.22
CA GLU A 78 5.25 2.46 -2.51
C GLU A 78 5.44 3.25 -1.22
N PHE A 79 4.57 4.24 -1.00
CA PHE A 79 4.55 5.02 0.23
C PHE A 79 3.41 4.56 1.14
N SER A 80 3.75 4.09 2.33
CA SER A 80 2.75 3.74 3.33
C SER A 80 2.30 4.99 4.08
N MET A 81 1.05 5.43 3.85
CA MET A 81 0.45 6.55 4.56
C MET A 81 0.34 6.30 6.07
N VAL A 82 0.18 5.05 6.48
CA VAL A 82 0.06 4.65 7.89
C VAL A 82 1.41 4.72 8.59
N LYS A 83 2.45 4.16 7.98
CA LYS A 83 3.80 4.11 8.54
C LYS A 83 4.65 5.33 8.18
N LYS A 84 4.14 6.17 7.26
CA LYS A 84 4.85 7.35 6.73
C LYS A 84 6.25 7.01 6.22
N GLU A 85 6.39 5.88 5.52
CA GLU A 85 7.66 5.40 5.02
C GLU A 85 7.56 4.85 3.59
N TRP A 86 8.64 4.97 2.85
CA TRP A 86 8.79 4.41 1.52
C TRP A 86 9.31 2.98 1.56
N SER A 87 8.80 2.14 0.68
CA SER A 87 9.27 0.78 0.43
C SER A 87 9.51 0.56 -1.05
N LEU A 88 10.57 -0.19 -1.37
CA LEU A 88 10.82 -0.74 -2.68
C LEU A 88 10.21 -2.15 -2.74
N LEU A 89 9.29 -2.34 -3.67
CA LEU A 89 8.81 -3.67 -4.05
C LEU A 89 9.69 -4.19 -5.17
N TRP A 90 10.26 -5.37 -5.00
CA TRP A 90 11.24 -5.92 -5.93
C TRP A 90 11.26 -7.44 -5.93
N TYR A 91 11.72 -8.03 -7.02
CA TYR A 91 11.91 -9.47 -7.15
C TYR A 91 13.37 -9.83 -6.87
N ASN A 92 13.60 -10.64 -5.84
CA ASN A 92 14.91 -11.14 -5.48
C ASN A 92 15.26 -12.35 -6.36
N ARG A 93 16.32 -12.24 -7.19
CA ARG A 93 16.74 -13.30 -8.12
C ARG A 93 17.23 -14.55 -7.38
N ARG A 94 17.97 -14.36 -6.29
CA ARG A 94 18.56 -15.46 -5.51
C ARG A 94 17.49 -16.28 -4.79
N HIS A 95 16.55 -15.63 -4.13
CA HIS A 95 15.49 -16.30 -3.37
C HIS A 95 14.24 -16.57 -4.20
N ARG A 96 14.20 -16.12 -5.46
CA ARG A 96 13.03 -16.23 -6.35
C ARG A 96 11.73 -15.73 -5.69
N ALA A 97 11.82 -14.67 -4.90
CA ALA A 97 10.74 -14.15 -4.10
C ALA A 97 10.47 -12.68 -4.40
N PHE A 98 9.18 -12.30 -4.36
CA PHE A 98 8.75 -10.92 -4.39
C PHE A 98 8.80 -10.35 -2.98
N MET A 99 9.55 -9.27 -2.80
CA MET A 99 9.91 -8.71 -1.50
C MET A 99 9.55 -7.23 -1.42
N SER A 100 9.31 -6.77 -0.20
CA SER A 100 9.19 -5.36 0.15
C SER A 100 10.33 -4.99 1.09
N THR A 101 11.11 -3.97 0.73
CA THR A 101 12.22 -3.47 1.55
C THR A 101 12.03 -1.98 1.79
N LYS A 102 12.03 -1.57 3.07
CA LYS A 102 11.95 -0.15 3.43
C LYS A 102 13.18 0.59 2.90
N LEU A 103 13.00 1.77 2.34
CA LEU A 103 14.13 2.56 1.85
C LEU A 103 15.11 2.91 2.97
N SER A 104 14.62 3.14 4.18
CA SER A 104 15.46 3.38 5.37
C SER A 104 16.38 2.22 5.75
N ASN A 105 16.06 1.01 5.27
CA ASN A 105 16.89 -0.17 5.49
C ASN A 105 17.92 -0.39 4.38
N ILE A 106 17.78 0.28 3.23
CA ILE A 106 18.72 0.17 2.11
C ILE A 106 19.96 0.99 2.44
N VAL A 107 21.13 0.34 2.41
CA VAL A 107 22.43 0.95 2.68
C VAL A 107 23.06 1.43 1.38
N THR A 108 23.05 0.59 0.35
CA THR A 108 23.53 0.91 -0.99
C THR A 108 22.62 0.31 -2.02
N VAL A 109 22.44 1.00 -3.13
CA VAL A 109 21.75 0.50 -4.33
C VAL A 109 22.57 0.93 -5.54
N THR A 110 22.72 0.07 -6.50
CA THR A 110 23.34 0.34 -7.80
C THR A 110 22.51 -0.30 -8.89
N GLU A 111 22.54 0.32 -10.05
CA GLU A 111 21.94 -0.25 -11.25
C GLU A 111 22.70 -1.52 -11.66
N ASP A 112 21.96 -2.54 -12.09
CA ASP A 112 22.49 -3.81 -12.59
C ASP A 112 21.91 -4.01 -14.00
N GLU A 113 22.76 -4.33 -14.96
CA GLU A 113 22.33 -4.54 -16.33
C GLU A 113 21.55 -5.86 -16.45
N ILE A 114 20.40 -5.79 -17.06
CA ILE A 114 19.61 -6.97 -17.43
C ILE A 114 19.08 -6.82 -18.85
N LEU A 115 18.93 -7.95 -19.53
CA LEU A 115 18.37 -7.96 -20.87
C LEU A 115 16.87 -7.59 -20.82
N PRO A 116 16.35 -6.87 -21.83
CA PRO A 116 14.93 -6.50 -21.88
C PRO A 116 13.99 -7.71 -21.77
N GLU A 117 14.37 -8.84 -22.34
CA GLU A 117 13.61 -10.10 -22.25
C GLU A 117 13.55 -10.66 -20.82
N GLU A 118 14.63 -10.50 -20.04
CA GLU A 118 14.66 -10.91 -18.63
C GLU A 118 13.79 -9.99 -17.79
N ALA A 119 13.86 -8.66 -18.03
CA ALA A 119 13.01 -7.68 -17.37
C ALA A 119 11.52 -8.01 -17.58
N GLU A 120 11.13 -8.37 -18.81
CA GLU A 120 9.76 -8.79 -19.10
C GLU A 120 9.38 -10.09 -18.37
N LYS A 121 10.26 -11.10 -18.35
CA LYS A 121 10.04 -12.36 -17.60
C LYS A 121 9.87 -12.09 -16.09
N PHE A 122 10.65 -11.17 -15.51
CA PHE A 122 10.47 -10.77 -14.10
C PHE A 122 9.15 -10.08 -13.87
N THR A 123 8.77 -9.16 -14.77
CA THR A 123 7.50 -8.44 -14.70
C THR A 123 6.33 -9.42 -14.69
N GLN A 124 6.30 -10.36 -15.64
CA GLN A 124 5.24 -11.37 -15.73
C GLN A 124 5.19 -12.26 -14.47
N ARG A 125 6.37 -12.64 -13.96
CA ARG A 125 6.44 -13.44 -12.72
C ARG A 125 5.92 -12.68 -11.52
N ILE A 126 6.23 -11.38 -11.40
CA ILE A 126 5.70 -10.51 -10.33
C ILE A 126 4.19 -10.40 -10.44
N LEU A 127 3.67 -10.13 -11.63
CA LEU A 127 2.23 -10.04 -11.86
C LEU A 127 1.52 -11.35 -11.47
N GLY A 128 2.08 -12.51 -11.84
CA GLY A 128 1.55 -13.81 -11.43
C GLY A 128 1.54 -14.00 -9.90
N ILE A 129 2.60 -13.56 -9.20
CA ILE A 129 2.66 -13.61 -7.73
C ILE A 129 1.61 -12.69 -7.12
N LEU A 130 1.48 -11.45 -7.62
CA LEU A 130 0.49 -10.49 -7.12
C LEU A 130 -0.93 -11.02 -7.34
N GLU A 131 -1.21 -11.58 -8.52
CA GLU A 131 -2.51 -12.17 -8.81
C GLU A 131 -2.84 -13.35 -7.87
N SER A 132 -1.86 -14.24 -7.64
CA SER A 132 -2.04 -15.38 -6.72
C SER A 132 -2.24 -14.99 -5.26
N ARG A 133 -1.91 -13.74 -4.88
CA ARG A 133 -2.09 -13.20 -3.53
C ARG A 133 -3.35 -12.37 -3.36
N LYS A 134 -4.11 -12.17 -4.44
CA LYS A 134 -5.40 -11.50 -4.35
C LYS A 134 -6.39 -12.37 -3.57
N GLU A 135 -7.03 -11.73 -2.63
CA GLU A 135 -8.15 -12.29 -1.88
C GLU A 135 -9.41 -11.46 -2.17
N GLN A 136 -10.55 -12.10 -2.05
CA GLN A 136 -11.84 -11.43 -2.14
C GLN A 136 -12.62 -11.61 -0.84
N GLY A 137 -13.37 -10.59 -0.51
CA GLY A 137 -14.32 -10.62 0.59
C GLY A 137 -15.60 -9.88 0.24
N ILE A 138 -16.74 -10.42 0.63
CA ILE A 138 -18.04 -9.76 0.43
C ILE A 138 -18.52 -9.22 1.76
N ILE A 139 -18.84 -7.94 1.74
CA ILE A 139 -19.39 -7.19 2.86
C ILE A 139 -20.82 -6.79 2.49
N GLU A 140 -21.75 -7.07 3.39
CA GLU A 140 -23.16 -6.68 3.26
C GLU A 140 -23.45 -5.48 4.14
N ILE A 141 -24.14 -4.48 3.61
CA ILE A 141 -24.63 -3.34 4.39
C ILE A 141 -25.92 -3.77 5.07
N ILE A 142 -26.00 -3.57 6.38
CA ILE A 142 -27.24 -3.85 7.10
C ILE A 142 -28.33 -2.87 6.63
N PRO A 143 -29.54 -3.33 6.23
CA PRO A 143 -30.55 -2.52 5.53
C PRO A 143 -30.88 -1.17 6.18
N VAL A 144 -30.96 -1.13 7.50
CA VAL A 144 -31.23 0.12 8.26
C VAL A 144 -30.17 1.21 8.03
N TYR A 145 -29.01 0.86 7.48
CA TYR A 145 -27.90 1.78 7.17
C TYR A 145 -27.72 2.04 5.67
N ASN A 146 -28.64 1.62 4.81
CA ASN A 146 -28.56 1.88 3.37
C ASN A 146 -28.39 3.37 3.06
N GLY A 147 -28.99 4.27 3.84
CA GLY A 147 -28.78 5.72 3.72
C GLY A 147 -27.35 6.21 3.98
N GLU A 148 -26.50 5.40 4.64
CA GLU A 148 -25.08 5.72 4.89
C GLU A 148 -24.15 5.10 3.82
N MET A 149 -24.66 4.56 2.73
CA MET A 149 -23.90 3.85 1.70
C MET A 149 -22.66 4.62 1.23
N SER A 150 -22.80 5.91 0.91
CA SER A 150 -21.66 6.73 0.43
C SER A 150 -20.51 6.77 1.46
N ARG A 151 -20.83 6.88 2.74
CA ARG A 151 -19.86 6.87 3.83
C ARG A 151 -19.17 5.50 3.98
N ILE A 152 -19.96 4.43 3.84
CA ILE A 152 -19.44 3.06 3.91
C ILE A 152 -18.52 2.79 2.73
N LEU A 153 -18.91 3.16 1.51
CA LEU A 153 -18.08 3.01 0.31
C LEU A 153 -16.80 3.84 0.39
N TYR A 154 -16.86 5.03 1.00
CA TYR A 154 -15.67 5.85 1.21
C TYR A 154 -14.64 5.18 2.11
N ALA A 155 -15.05 4.42 3.12
CA ALA A 155 -14.13 3.67 3.97
C ALA A 155 -13.28 2.66 3.20
N PHE A 156 -13.77 2.18 2.05
CA PHE A 156 -13.09 1.23 1.16
C PHE A 156 -12.61 1.88 -0.14
N SER A 157 -12.42 3.21 -0.17
CA SER A 157 -12.02 3.94 -1.40
C SER A 157 -10.68 3.52 -1.98
N CYS A 158 -9.77 2.98 -1.16
CA CYS A 158 -8.45 2.52 -1.57
C CYS A 158 -8.43 1.07 -2.12
N PHE A 159 -9.55 0.37 -2.12
CA PHE A 159 -9.66 -0.99 -2.63
C PHE A 159 -10.44 -1.03 -3.94
N GLU A 160 -10.08 -1.99 -4.79
CA GLU A 160 -10.92 -2.40 -5.91
C GLU A 160 -12.21 -3.00 -5.35
N LYS A 161 -13.35 -2.50 -5.83
CA LYS A 161 -14.64 -2.91 -5.31
C LYS A 161 -15.74 -2.88 -6.37
N GLU A 162 -16.64 -3.83 -6.23
CA GLU A 162 -17.88 -3.91 -6.98
C GLU A 162 -19.06 -3.82 -6.00
N VAL A 163 -20.14 -3.19 -6.41
CA VAL A 163 -21.32 -2.98 -5.55
C VAL A 163 -22.55 -3.50 -6.28
N GLU A 164 -23.26 -4.40 -5.63
CA GLU A 164 -24.50 -4.97 -6.12
C GLU A 164 -25.62 -4.65 -5.12
N TYR A 165 -26.80 -4.37 -5.63
CA TYR A 165 -28.00 -4.21 -4.81
C TYR A 165 -28.90 -5.45 -4.93
N ASP A 166 -29.19 -6.06 -3.80
CA ASP A 166 -30.10 -7.19 -3.67
C ASP A 166 -31.49 -6.65 -3.33
N GLN A 167 -32.40 -6.69 -4.32
CA GLN A 167 -33.76 -6.17 -4.18
C GLN A 167 -34.62 -6.97 -3.20
N GLU A 168 -34.39 -8.28 -3.09
CA GLU A 168 -35.19 -9.14 -2.20
C GLU A 168 -34.81 -8.91 -0.74
N ALA A 169 -33.54 -8.74 -0.47
CA ALA A 169 -33.01 -8.50 0.87
C ALA A 169 -32.94 -7.01 1.26
N ASP A 170 -33.24 -6.09 0.34
CA ASP A 170 -33.07 -4.64 0.47
C ASP A 170 -31.69 -4.27 1.02
N THR A 171 -30.63 -4.87 0.45
CA THR A 171 -29.29 -4.69 0.95
C THR A 171 -28.27 -4.51 -0.18
N TYR A 172 -27.18 -3.80 0.11
CA TYR A 172 -26.04 -3.67 -0.78
C TYR A 172 -24.95 -4.65 -0.40
N ARG A 173 -24.41 -5.35 -1.39
CA ARG A 173 -23.24 -6.21 -1.27
C ARG A 173 -22.04 -5.54 -1.93
N ILE A 174 -20.96 -5.44 -1.19
CA ILE A 174 -19.69 -4.86 -1.63
C ILE A 174 -18.69 -5.99 -1.74
N THR A 175 -18.29 -6.35 -2.95
CA THR A 175 -17.18 -7.28 -3.21
C THR A 175 -15.90 -6.49 -3.21
N LEU A 176 -15.00 -6.76 -2.26
CA LEU A 176 -13.68 -6.15 -2.15
C LEU A 176 -12.63 -7.12 -2.68
N THR A 177 -11.73 -6.61 -3.53
CA THR A 177 -10.51 -7.30 -3.95
C THR A 177 -9.31 -6.62 -3.31
N PHE A 178 -8.46 -7.39 -2.64
CA PHE A 178 -7.30 -6.87 -1.90
C PHE A 178 -6.17 -7.90 -1.86
N GLN A 179 -4.95 -7.44 -1.54
CA GLN A 179 -3.82 -8.36 -1.37
C GLN A 179 -3.89 -9.04 0.01
N ALA A 180 -3.39 -10.26 0.10
CA ALA A 180 -3.42 -11.06 1.35
C ALA A 180 -2.81 -10.34 2.56
N ASP A 181 -1.80 -9.50 2.36
CA ASP A 181 -1.15 -8.69 3.41
C ASP A 181 -1.95 -7.43 3.78
N GLU A 182 -2.95 -7.04 3.00
CA GLU A 182 -3.87 -5.93 3.30
C GLU A 182 -5.06 -6.36 4.17
N CYS A 183 -5.22 -7.66 4.45
CA CYS A 183 -6.34 -8.22 5.20
C CYS A 183 -6.59 -7.49 6.53
N GLU A 184 -5.55 -7.19 7.32
CA GLU A 184 -5.70 -6.47 8.60
C GLU A 184 -6.15 -5.01 8.39
N TYR A 185 -5.77 -4.40 7.26
CA TYR A 185 -6.24 -3.05 6.94
C TYR A 185 -7.73 -3.07 6.56
N VAL A 186 -8.17 -4.03 5.76
CA VAL A 186 -9.61 -4.26 5.47
C VAL A 186 -10.38 -4.47 6.77
N LEU A 187 -9.90 -5.35 7.65
CA LEU A 187 -10.50 -5.62 8.96
C LEU A 187 -10.61 -4.36 9.83
N SER A 188 -9.61 -3.48 9.80
CA SER A 188 -9.65 -2.23 10.56
C SER A 188 -10.79 -1.32 10.09
N LYS A 189 -11.07 -1.28 8.77
CA LYS A 189 -12.19 -0.53 8.20
C LYS A 189 -13.54 -1.14 8.57
N ILE A 190 -13.65 -2.47 8.53
CA ILE A 190 -14.86 -3.18 8.94
C ILE A 190 -15.17 -2.92 10.42
N ARG A 191 -14.16 -3.00 11.30
CA ARG A 191 -14.33 -2.69 12.73
C ARG A 191 -14.76 -1.25 12.98
N PHE A 192 -14.20 -0.30 12.22
CA PHE A 192 -14.59 1.11 12.29
C PHE A 192 -16.07 1.32 11.90
N LEU A 193 -16.55 0.59 10.90
CA LEU A 193 -17.95 0.62 10.48
C LEU A 193 -18.88 -0.08 11.48
N GLY A 194 -18.35 -1.04 12.24
CA GLY A 194 -19.06 -1.73 13.31
C GLY A 194 -20.35 -2.39 12.84
N LYS A 195 -21.48 -2.09 13.51
CA LYS A 195 -22.78 -2.70 13.25
C LYS A 195 -23.42 -2.36 11.89
N ARG A 196 -22.82 -1.46 11.11
CA ARG A 196 -23.32 -1.02 9.80
C ARG A 196 -23.14 -2.06 8.71
N VAL A 197 -22.16 -2.94 8.90
CA VAL A 197 -21.74 -3.90 7.88
C VAL A 197 -21.51 -5.29 8.49
N LYS A 198 -21.70 -6.32 7.65
CA LYS A 198 -21.45 -7.71 8.00
C LYS A 198 -20.58 -8.35 6.92
N VAL A 199 -19.55 -9.08 7.32
CA VAL A 199 -18.76 -9.89 6.37
C VAL A 199 -19.53 -11.18 6.10
N VAL A 200 -19.92 -11.40 4.86
CA VAL A 200 -20.70 -12.58 4.46
C VAL A 200 -19.85 -13.61 3.71
N GLN A 201 -18.76 -13.18 3.07
CA GLN A 201 -17.82 -14.06 2.39
C GLN A 201 -16.38 -13.63 2.64
N GLY A 202 -15.45 -14.59 2.63
CA GLY A 202 -14.03 -14.41 2.93
C GLY A 202 -13.68 -15.11 4.24
N SER A 203 -13.28 -16.40 4.16
CA SER A 203 -13.05 -17.24 5.35
C SER A 203 -12.08 -16.62 6.33
N ARG A 204 -10.98 -16.02 5.82
CA ARG A 204 -9.97 -15.35 6.63
C ARG A 204 -10.51 -14.11 7.32
N LEU A 205 -11.27 -13.25 6.61
CA LEU A 205 -11.91 -12.08 7.20
C LEU A 205 -12.89 -12.46 8.29
N ILE A 206 -13.77 -13.44 8.02
CA ILE A 206 -14.78 -13.92 8.98
C ILE A 206 -14.11 -14.50 10.23
N SER A 207 -13.11 -15.38 10.06
CA SER A 207 -12.39 -15.99 11.18
C SER A 207 -11.71 -14.94 12.06
N ARG A 208 -10.99 -14.00 11.45
CA ARG A 208 -10.30 -12.93 12.18
C ARG A 208 -11.27 -11.95 12.85
N MET A 209 -12.41 -11.63 12.21
CA MET A 209 -13.44 -10.82 12.84
C MET A 209 -14.00 -11.51 14.09
N LYS A 210 -14.39 -12.77 13.98
CA LYS A 210 -14.89 -13.55 15.13
C LYS A 210 -13.88 -13.61 16.26
N GLU A 211 -12.62 -13.95 15.97
CA GLU A 211 -11.53 -14.03 16.94
C GLU A 211 -11.33 -12.70 17.69
N THR A 212 -11.21 -11.60 16.93
CA THR A 212 -10.92 -10.30 17.54
C THR A 212 -12.10 -9.74 18.33
N THR A 213 -13.33 -9.97 17.85
CA THR A 213 -14.54 -9.52 18.54
C THR A 213 -14.76 -10.31 19.83
N ALA A 214 -14.55 -11.65 19.80
CA ALA A 214 -14.65 -12.48 20.99
C ALA A 214 -13.62 -12.08 22.06
N LYS A 215 -12.36 -11.85 21.65
CA LYS A 215 -11.31 -11.36 22.57
C LYS A 215 -11.62 -9.96 23.14
N ALA A 216 -12.28 -9.11 22.36
CA ALA A 216 -12.69 -7.80 22.85
C ALA A 216 -13.83 -7.92 23.86
N LEU A 217 -14.84 -8.75 23.57
CA LEU A 217 -16.00 -8.97 24.44
C LEU A 217 -15.58 -9.58 25.78
N ALA A 218 -14.72 -10.61 25.78
CA ALA A 218 -14.23 -11.27 26.98
C ALA A 218 -13.64 -10.31 28.03
N ARG A 219 -13.04 -9.18 27.59
CA ARG A 219 -12.49 -8.16 28.49
C ARG A 219 -13.54 -7.37 29.29
N TYR A 220 -14.79 -7.39 28.85
CA TYR A 220 -15.91 -6.73 29.52
C TYR A 220 -16.78 -7.70 30.32
N GLU A 221 -16.53 -9.02 30.16
CA GLU A 221 -17.24 -10.07 30.89
C GLU A 221 -16.44 -10.55 32.15
N GLU A 222 -15.17 -10.11 32.28
CA GLU A 222 -14.30 -10.42 33.44
C GLU A 222 -14.50 -9.47 34.63
N GLU A 223 -15.52 -8.59 34.61
CA GLU A 223 -15.98 -7.76 35.74
C GLU A 223 -17.22 -8.42 36.42
#